data_df057ad0017af2831f17806778436555
#
_entry.id   df057ad0017af2831f17806778436555
#
_cell.length_a   1.000
_cell.length_b   1.000
_cell.length_c   1.000
_cell.angle_alpha   90.00
_cell.angle_beta   90.00
_cell.angle_gamma   90.00
#
_symmetry.space_group_name_H-M   'P 1'
#
loop_
_entity.id
_entity.type
_entity.pdbx_description
1 polymer ?
#
loop_
_entity_poly.entity_id
_entity_poly.type
_entity_poly.pdbx_seq_one_letter_code
_entity_poly.pdbx_strand_id
1 'polypeptide(L)'
;MKYLGLTIYSQWTFGSHFKLLVPKVATTANALCGLLRNVGEAEVGVRRLYEGVIRSQVLYGAPLWTKDLMKSRRSLLLLRSLHRTTTIRIVRGYRAISYASATVLAISPPFELQALALRRVYHQLQDLCSGGDTSSAVQSARDVR
;
A
#
# COMPACT_ATOMS: atom_id res chain seq x y z
N MET A 1 3.89 19.11 9.34
CA MET A 1 4.06 18.41 10.63
C MET A 1 4.28 16.91 10.35
N LYS A 2 5.25 16.29 11.02
CA LYS A 2 5.46 14.84 10.93
C LYS A 2 4.81 14.19 12.15
N TYR A 3 3.94 13.21 11.92
CA TYR A 3 3.27 12.46 12.98
C TYR A 3 3.29 10.97 12.64
N LEU A 4 3.86 10.15 13.52
CA LEU A 4 4.00 8.69 13.32
C LEU A 4 4.52 8.29 11.93
N GLY A 5 5.49 9.03 11.39
CA GLY A 5 6.05 8.74 10.06
C GLY A 5 5.28 9.32 8.86
N LEU A 6 4.08 9.88 9.09
CA LEU A 6 3.29 10.56 8.08
C LEU A 6 3.57 12.06 8.08
N THR A 7 3.68 12.66 6.90
CA THR A 7 3.80 14.11 6.75
C THR A 7 2.43 14.70 6.46
N ILE A 8 1.87 15.39 7.44
CA ILE A 8 0.53 15.98 7.38
C ILE A 8 0.67 17.51 7.29
N TYR A 9 -0.07 18.11 6.36
CA TYR A 9 -0.23 19.56 6.26
C TYR A 9 -1.50 20.03 6.96
N SER A 10 -1.57 21.34 7.26
CA SER A 10 -2.69 21.97 7.98
C SER A 10 -4.07 21.73 7.34
N GLN A 11 -4.11 21.49 6.05
CA GLN A 11 -5.34 21.19 5.29
C GLN A 11 -5.61 19.69 5.11
N TRP A 12 -4.98 18.82 5.89
CA TRP A 12 -5.10 17.36 5.74
C TRP A 12 -4.75 16.85 4.34
N THR A 13 -3.82 17.55 3.66
CA THR A 13 -3.34 17.16 2.34
C THR A 13 -2.05 16.35 2.45
N PHE A 14 -1.97 15.26 1.69
CA PHE A 14 -0.84 14.31 1.70
C PHE A 14 0.08 14.45 0.48
N GLY A 15 -0.09 15.44 -0.36
CA GLY A 15 0.73 15.63 -1.57
C GLY A 15 2.24 15.70 -1.27
N SER A 16 2.62 16.38 -0.18
CA SER A 16 4.01 16.44 0.26
C SER A 16 4.50 15.13 0.86
N HIS A 17 3.61 14.36 1.49
CA HIS A 17 3.92 13.03 1.98
C HIS A 17 4.39 12.13 0.81
N PHE A 18 3.67 12.12 -0.31
CA PHE A 18 4.05 11.32 -1.48
C PHE A 18 5.35 11.79 -2.12
N LYS A 19 5.61 13.10 -2.16
CA LYS A 19 6.90 13.64 -2.65
C LYS A 19 8.10 13.16 -1.84
N LEU A 20 7.94 12.91 -0.55
CA LEU A 20 8.99 12.40 0.33
C LEU A 20 9.01 10.87 0.35
N LEU A 21 7.84 10.22 0.32
CA LEU A 21 7.70 8.78 0.38
C LEU A 21 8.29 8.10 -0.85
N VAL A 22 7.94 8.58 -2.06
CA VAL A 22 8.34 7.92 -3.31
C VAL A 22 9.87 7.81 -3.46
N PRO A 23 10.68 8.88 -3.28
CA PRO A 23 12.13 8.74 -3.35
C PRO A 23 12.71 7.87 -2.23
N LYS A 24 12.14 7.91 -1.02
CA LYS A 24 12.55 7.04 0.09
C LYS A 24 12.35 5.57 -0.24
N VAL A 25 11.18 5.21 -0.74
CA VAL A 25 10.87 3.83 -1.14
C VAL A 25 11.72 3.41 -2.34
N ALA A 26 11.95 4.31 -3.30
CA ALA A 26 12.84 4.04 -4.45
C ALA A 26 14.27 3.73 -4.00
N THR A 27 14.80 4.45 -3.00
CA THR A 27 16.11 4.17 -2.41
C THR A 27 16.14 2.79 -1.75
N THR A 28 15.13 2.44 -0.97
CA THR A 28 15.00 1.09 -0.38
C THR A 28 14.91 0.02 -1.46
N ALA A 29 14.11 0.25 -2.50
CA ALA A 29 13.96 -0.66 -3.62
C ALA A 29 15.29 -0.87 -4.37
N ASN A 30 16.09 0.19 -4.54
CA ASN A 30 17.43 0.10 -5.13
C ASN A 30 18.40 -0.70 -4.25
N ALA A 31 18.40 -0.47 -2.94
CA ALA A 31 19.23 -1.22 -2.00
C ALA A 31 18.89 -2.71 -2.00
N LEU A 32 17.60 -3.05 -2.07
CA LEU A 32 17.13 -4.44 -2.12
C LEU A 32 17.30 -5.11 -3.50
N CYS A 33 17.59 -4.36 -4.56
CA CYS A 33 17.83 -4.94 -5.89
C CYS A 33 18.97 -5.96 -5.91
N GLY A 34 19.97 -5.80 -5.03
CA GLY A 34 21.06 -6.78 -4.87
C GLY A 34 20.60 -8.17 -4.46
N LEU A 35 19.42 -8.28 -3.81
CA LEU A 35 18.82 -9.56 -3.46
C LEU A 35 18.19 -10.27 -4.68
N LEU A 36 17.74 -9.47 -5.66
CA LEU A 36 17.22 -9.97 -6.93
C LEU A 36 18.38 -10.20 -7.90
N ARG A 37 19.15 -11.27 -7.71
CA ARG A 37 20.35 -11.58 -8.51
C ARG A 37 20.05 -11.57 -10.00
N ASN A 38 20.99 -11.05 -10.80
CA ASN A 38 20.87 -10.97 -12.24
C ASN A 38 21.04 -12.33 -12.96
N VAL A 39 21.61 -13.32 -12.29
CA VAL A 39 21.92 -14.65 -12.84
C VAL A 39 21.20 -15.71 -11.99
N GLY A 40 20.44 -16.56 -12.66
CA GLY A 40 19.63 -17.59 -12.03
C GLY A 40 18.20 -17.11 -11.70
N GLU A 41 17.29 -18.04 -11.46
CA GLU A 41 15.96 -17.71 -10.98
C GLU A 41 16.05 -17.13 -9.57
N ALA A 42 15.58 -15.88 -9.40
CA ALA A 42 15.36 -15.36 -8.06
C ALA A 42 14.28 -16.22 -7.39
N GLU A 43 14.64 -16.83 -6.29
CA GLU A 43 13.73 -17.66 -5.52
C GLU A 43 12.43 -16.91 -5.24
N VAL A 44 11.29 -17.59 -5.34
CA VAL A 44 9.96 -17.00 -5.11
C VAL A 44 9.91 -16.26 -3.77
N GLY A 45 10.61 -16.78 -2.76
CA GLY A 45 10.73 -16.14 -1.45
C GLY A 45 11.39 -14.76 -1.50
N VAL A 46 12.45 -14.60 -2.30
CA VAL A 46 13.15 -13.32 -2.43
C VAL A 46 12.27 -12.27 -3.14
N ARG A 47 11.53 -12.68 -4.17
CA ARG A 47 10.57 -11.78 -4.86
C ARG A 47 9.47 -11.31 -3.92
N ARG A 48 8.90 -12.23 -3.12
CA ARG A 48 7.89 -11.92 -2.11
C ARG A 48 8.43 -11.00 -1.02
N LEU A 49 9.66 -11.22 -0.57
CA LEU A 49 10.32 -10.36 0.41
C LEU A 49 10.50 -8.94 -0.14
N TYR A 50 11.04 -8.82 -1.35
CA TYR A 50 11.24 -7.53 -2.01
C TYR A 50 9.92 -6.75 -2.15
N GLU A 51 8.88 -7.41 -2.69
CA GLU A 51 7.55 -6.80 -2.82
C GLU A 51 6.95 -6.45 -1.46
N GLY A 52 7.04 -7.35 -0.49
CA GLY A 52 6.49 -7.16 0.85
C GLY A 52 7.07 -5.95 1.56
N VAL A 53 8.39 -5.73 1.48
CA VAL A 53 9.06 -4.57 2.09
C VAL A 53 8.60 -3.27 1.43
N ILE A 54 8.56 -3.23 0.10
CA ILE A 54 8.13 -2.03 -0.63
C ILE A 54 6.67 -1.74 -0.34
N ARG A 55 5.82 -2.75 -0.43
CA ARG A 55 4.38 -2.63 -0.15
C ARG A 55 4.10 -2.13 1.26
N SER A 56 4.79 -2.66 2.27
CA SER A 56 4.61 -2.24 3.65
C SER A 56 4.98 -0.77 3.86
N GLN A 57 6.05 -0.29 3.23
CA GLN A 57 6.46 1.11 3.31
C GLN A 57 5.48 2.05 2.58
N VAL A 58 5.02 1.66 1.39
CA VAL A 58 4.08 2.45 0.60
C VAL A 58 2.72 2.53 1.28
N LEU A 59 2.18 1.40 1.72
CA LEU A 59 0.83 1.31 2.26
C LEU A 59 0.71 1.69 3.74
N TYR A 60 1.82 2.08 4.36
CA TYR A 60 1.80 2.56 5.74
C TYR A 60 0.85 3.77 5.87
N GLY A 61 -0.12 3.66 6.75
CA GLY A 61 -1.15 4.69 6.95
C GLY A 61 -2.14 4.86 5.79
N ALA A 62 -2.25 3.88 4.89
CA ALA A 62 -3.12 3.94 3.72
C ALA A 62 -4.56 4.37 4.01
N PRO A 63 -5.25 3.92 5.05
CA PRO A 63 -6.62 4.36 5.35
C PRO A 63 -6.76 5.87 5.48
N LEU A 64 -5.72 6.56 5.96
CA LEU A 64 -5.74 8.01 6.20
C LEU A 64 -5.61 8.82 4.91
N TRP A 65 -4.66 8.47 4.05
CA TRP A 65 -4.32 9.27 2.88
C TRP A 65 -4.97 8.81 1.57
N THR A 66 -5.63 7.65 1.53
CA THR A 66 -6.23 7.11 0.29
C THR A 66 -7.26 8.06 -0.32
N LYS A 67 -8.06 8.76 0.51
CA LYS A 67 -9.08 9.71 0.02
C LYS A 67 -8.44 10.90 -0.70
N ASP A 68 -7.35 11.41 -0.17
CA ASP A 68 -6.59 12.52 -0.76
C ASP A 68 -5.81 12.07 -2.01
N LEU A 69 -5.24 10.87 -1.97
CA LEU A 69 -4.57 10.26 -3.13
C LEU A 69 -5.50 10.22 -4.35
N MET A 70 -6.75 9.79 -4.17
CA MET A 70 -7.72 9.66 -5.27
C MET A 70 -8.11 11.01 -5.86
N LYS A 71 -8.01 12.09 -5.12
CA LYS A 71 -8.26 13.46 -5.60
C LYS A 71 -7.06 14.06 -6.34
N SER A 72 -5.85 13.60 -6.03
CA SER A 72 -4.60 14.16 -6.55
C SER A 72 -4.04 13.31 -7.69
N ARG A 73 -4.33 13.69 -8.94
CA ARG A 73 -3.75 13.04 -10.13
C ARG A 73 -2.22 12.98 -10.09
N ARG A 74 -1.57 14.01 -9.54
CA ARG A 74 -0.10 14.08 -9.43
C ARG A 74 0.44 13.00 -8.50
N SER A 75 -0.17 12.82 -7.34
CA SER A 75 0.21 11.80 -6.36
C SER A 75 -0.03 10.39 -6.90
N LEU A 76 -1.13 10.17 -7.63
CA LEU A 76 -1.41 8.92 -8.33
C LEU A 76 -0.34 8.58 -9.35
N LEU A 77 0.09 9.54 -10.18
CA LEU A 77 1.13 9.32 -11.19
C LEU A 77 2.48 8.98 -10.55
N LEU A 78 2.84 9.65 -9.46
CA LEU A 78 4.07 9.33 -8.70
C LEU A 78 4.03 7.90 -8.16
N LEU A 79 2.92 7.49 -7.59
CA LEU A 79 2.75 6.16 -7.02
C LEU A 79 2.74 5.06 -8.10
N ARG A 80 2.10 5.31 -9.24
CA ARG A 80 2.12 4.41 -10.41
C ARG A 80 3.50 4.27 -11.02
N SER A 81 4.26 5.37 -11.10
CA SER A 81 5.64 5.34 -11.58
C SER A 81 6.53 4.47 -10.68
N LEU A 82 6.39 4.61 -9.37
CA LEU A 82 7.08 3.76 -8.40
C LEU A 82 6.68 2.29 -8.58
N HIS A 83 5.38 1.99 -8.62
CA HIS A 83 4.87 0.63 -8.80
C HIS A 83 5.36 0.01 -10.10
N ARG A 84 5.35 0.75 -11.21
CA ARG A 84 5.91 0.29 -12.49
C ARG A 84 7.37 -0.11 -12.36
N THR A 85 8.19 0.72 -11.73
CA THR A 85 9.61 0.46 -11.57
C THR A 85 9.85 -0.80 -10.74
N THR A 86 9.10 -0.97 -9.66
CA THR A 86 9.22 -2.16 -8.79
C THR A 86 8.75 -3.43 -9.48
N THR A 87 7.62 -3.39 -10.18
CA THR A 87 7.08 -4.57 -10.91
C THR A 87 7.98 -5.00 -12.07
N ILE A 88 8.54 -4.08 -12.84
CA ILE A 88 9.51 -4.40 -13.89
C ILE A 88 10.74 -5.13 -13.32
N ARG A 89 11.21 -4.73 -12.14
CA ARG A 89 12.33 -5.39 -11.45
C ARG A 89 11.97 -6.79 -10.98
N ILE A 90 10.78 -6.97 -10.41
CA ILE A 90 10.29 -8.28 -9.97
C ILE A 90 10.19 -9.25 -11.14
N VAL A 91 9.65 -8.80 -12.27
CA VAL A 91 9.46 -9.61 -13.49
C VAL A 91 10.77 -9.77 -14.26
N ARG A 92 11.79 -8.93 -13.99
CA ARG A 92 13.00 -8.79 -14.81
C ARG A 92 12.70 -8.44 -16.26
N GLY A 93 11.62 -7.69 -16.48
CA GLY A 93 11.17 -7.28 -17.78
C GLY A 93 12.02 -6.16 -18.37
N TYR A 94 11.93 -6.02 -19.70
CA TYR A 94 12.49 -4.86 -20.37
C TYR A 94 11.70 -3.59 -20.03
N ARG A 95 12.36 -2.44 -20.07
CA ARG A 95 11.72 -1.14 -19.82
C ARG A 95 10.55 -0.82 -20.75
N ALA A 96 10.50 -1.49 -21.91
CA ALA A 96 9.44 -1.35 -22.90
C ALA A 96 8.12 -2.06 -22.53
N ILE A 97 8.10 -2.89 -21.49
CA ILE A 97 6.87 -3.57 -21.05
C ILE A 97 5.85 -2.54 -20.61
N SER A 98 4.58 -2.73 -21.04
CA SER A 98 3.48 -1.88 -20.62
C SER A 98 3.22 -2.03 -19.11
N TYR A 99 2.68 -0.98 -18.48
CA TYR A 99 2.36 -1.01 -17.06
C TYR A 99 1.38 -2.15 -16.70
N ALA A 100 0.35 -2.33 -17.53
CA ALA A 100 -0.64 -3.38 -17.33
C ALA A 100 -0.01 -4.79 -17.39
N SER A 101 0.84 -5.05 -18.39
CA SER A 101 1.53 -6.34 -18.51
C SER A 101 2.48 -6.59 -17.35
N ALA A 102 3.22 -5.58 -16.88
CA ALA A 102 4.12 -5.70 -15.75
C ALA A 102 3.38 -6.03 -14.45
N THR A 103 2.21 -5.42 -14.21
CA THR A 103 1.39 -5.69 -13.02
C THR A 103 0.82 -7.11 -13.00
N VAL A 104 0.37 -7.60 -14.16
CA VAL A 104 -0.17 -8.97 -14.29
C VAL A 104 0.95 -9.99 -14.09
N LEU A 105 2.09 -9.81 -14.75
CA LEU A 105 3.22 -10.73 -14.65
C LEU A 105 3.85 -10.76 -13.27
N ALA A 106 3.87 -9.63 -12.57
CA ALA A 106 4.36 -9.55 -11.19
C ALA A 106 3.34 -10.10 -10.17
N ILE A 107 2.10 -10.34 -10.59
CA ILE A 107 0.98 -10.69 -9.69
C ILE A 107 0.85 -9.65 -8.56
N SER A 108 1.15 -8.39 -8.88
CA SER A 108 1.14 -7.29 -7.92
C SER A 108 0.12 -6.23 -8.36
N PRO A 109 -1.03 -6.14 -7.68
CA PRO A 109 -2.02 -5.13 -8.04
C PRO A 109 -1.49 -3.71 -7.76
N PRO A 110 -1.95 -2.70 -8.53
CA PRO A 110 -1.56 -1.31 -8.32
C PRO A 110 -1.74 -0.85 -6.86
N PHE A 111 -0.80 -0.05 -6.34
CA PHE A 111 -0.84 0.41 -4.94
C PHE A 111 -2.10 1.19 -4.59
N GLU A 112 -2.67 1.94 -5.54
CA GLU A 112 -3.94 2.63 -5.33
C GLU A 112 -5.11 1.68 -5.04
N LEU A 113 -5.16 0.53 -5.69
CA LEU A 113 -6.19 -0.48 -5.45
C LEU A 113 -5.99 -1.18 -4.11
N GLN A 114 -4.75 -1.47 -3.75
CA GLN A 114 -4.40 -2.04 -2.44
C GLN A 114 -4.76 -1.06 -1.31
N ALA A 115 -4.47 0.22 -1.49
CA ALA A 115 -4.81 1.27 -0.53
C ALA A 115 -6.33 1.41 -0.33
N LEU A 116 -7.11 1.34 -1.43
CA LEU A 116 -8.57 1.33 -1.36
C LEU A 116 -9.12 0.12 -0.62
N ALA A 117 -8.55 -1.07 -0.87
CA ALA A 117 -8.93 -2.29 -0.16
C ALA A 117 -8.66 -2.19 1.34
N LEU A 118 -7.47 -1.72 1.73
CA LEU A 118 -7.11 -1.52 3.14
C LEU A 118 -8.03 -0.51 3.83
N ARG A 119 -8.40 0.56 3.13
CA ARG A 119 -9.34 1.54 3.67
C ARG A 119 -10.73 0.95 3.89
N ARG A 120 -11.24 0.13 2.95
CA ARG A 120 -12.53 -0.55 3.11
C ARG A 120 -12.52 -1.48 4.32
N VAL A 121 -11.48 -2.30 4.46
CA VAL A 121 -11.32 -3.19 5.62
C VAL A 121 -11.27 -2.39 6.92
N TYR A 122 -10.52 -1.28 6.94
CA TYR A 122 -10.44 -0.41 8.12
C TYR A 122 -11.81 0.13 8.54
N HIS A 123 -12.62 0.63 7.59
CA HIS A 123 -13.97 1.11 7.89
C HIS A 123 -14.91 -0.01 8.37
N GLN A 124 -14.86 -1.18 7.72
CA GLN A 124 -15.64 -2.34 8.17
C GLN A 124 -15.29 -2.75 9.60
N LEU A 125 -14.00 -2.75 9.96
CA LEU A 125 -13.57 -3.05 11.33
C LEU A 125 -14.05 -1.98 12.32
N GLN A 126 -14.03 -0.70 11.95
CA GLN A 126 -14.58 0.36 12.79
C GLN A 126 -16.08 0.18 13.01
N ASP A 127 -16.83 -0.14 11.95
CA ASP A 127 -18.28 -0.36 12.03
C ASP A 127 -18.59 -1.55 12.94
N LEU A 128 -17.81 -2.64 12.86
CA LEU A 128 -17.95 -3.78 13.76
C LEU A 128 -17.61 -3.46 15.22
N CYS A 129 -16.56 -2.65 15.44
CA CYS A 129 -16.19 -2.22 16.79
C CYS A 129 -17.20 -1.23 17.40
N SER A 130 -17.80 -0.36 16.58
CA SER A 130 -18.82 0.60 17.02
C SER A 130 -20.21 -0.01 17.13
N GLY A 131 -20.53 -1.02 16.31
CA GLY A 131 -21.78 -1.80 16.39
C GLY A 131 -21.79 -2.89 17.44
N GLY A 132 -20.66 -3.16 18.07
CA GLY A 132 -20.47 -4.14 19.15
C GLY A 132 -20.89 -3.63 20.52
N ASP A 133 -21.99 -2.87 20.63
CA ASP A 133 -22.68 -2.67 21.89
C ASP A 133 -23.29 -4.01 22.30
N THR A 134 -22.55 -4.73 23.12
CA THR A 134 -22.92 -5.97 23.83
C THR A 134 -24.11 -5.78 24.79
N SER A 135 -24.93 -4.76 24.57
CA SER A 135 -26.10 -4.45 25.36
C SER A 135 -27.31 -5.38 25.06
N SER A 136 -27.45 -5.85 23.84
CA SER A 136 -28.61 -6.68 23.47
C SER A 136 -28.48 -8.16 23.83
N ALA A 137 -27.26 -8.68 23.92
CA ALA A 137 -27.01 -10.08 24.26
C ALA A 137 -27.14 -10.35 25.78
N VAL A 138 -26.92 -9.34 26.62
CA VAL A 138 -27.04 -9.44 28.08
C VAL A 138 -28.49 -9.27 28.54
N GLN A 139 -29.29 -8.51 27.79
CA GLN A 139 -30.72 -8.31 28.09
C GLN A 139 -31.52 -9.58 27.81
N SER A 140 -31.22 -10.30 26.72
CA SER A 140 -31.91 -11.54 26.35
C SER A 140 -31.63 -12.73 27.31
N ALA A 141 -30.53 -12.68 28.05
CA ALA A 141 -30.19 -13.70 29.05
C ALA A 141 -30.82 -13.45 30.41
N ARG A 142 -31.45 -12.29 30.66
CA ARG A 142 -32.13 -11.96 31.91
C ARG A 142 -33.64 -12.25 31.90
N ASP A 143 -34.23 -12.41 30.70
CA ASP A 143 -35.67 -12.69 30.55
C ASP A 143 -36.02 -14.19 30.49
N VAL A 144 -35.04 -15.06 30.73
CA VAL A 144 -35.26 -16.52 30.85
C VAL A 144 -34.91 -16.96 32.27
N ARG A 145 -35.69 -16.46 33.23
CA ARG A 145 -35.82 -17.05 34.60
C ARG A 145 -37.20 -16.82 35.17
#